data_440504c5f5ad6fa5854c5abbb89fd5ed
#
_entry.id   440504c5f5ad6fa5854c5abbb89fd5ed
#
_cell.length_a   1.000
_cell.length_b   1.000
_cell.length_c   1.000
_cell.angle_alpha   90.00
_cell.angle_beta   90.00
_cell.angle_gamma   90.00
#
_symmetry.space_group_name_H-M   'P 1'
#
loop_
_entity.id
_entity.type
_entity.pdbx_description
1 polymer ?
#
loop_
_entity_poly.entity_id
_entity_poly.type
_entity_poly.pdbx_seq_one_letter_code
_entity_poly.pdbx_strand_id
1 'polypeptide(L)'
;PANNGHFGLALNCYAHFTSPIRRYPDLLVHRGIGHLLDGGKPAAFPVDVPAAEQLGTITSVQERRADEATRYVEARCKCLFMQKHVGATLDGVITGVTHFGLFVMLRDLLVDGLIHVTSLPSDYYHLEAGGRGLKGERTGRAFRLGDDVRVRVVRVDPDEAKIDLTLDGGSD
;
A
#
# COMPACT_ATOMS: atom_id res chain seq x y z
N PRO A 1 7.26 12.46 -15.77
CA PRO A 1 7.34 13.79 -16.38
C PRO A 1 6.47 13.97 -17.64
N ALA A 2 5.86 12.89 -18.15
CA ALA A 2 4.95 12.99 -19.30
C ALA A 2 3.52 13.30 -18.86
N ASN A 3 2.79 14.08 -19.69
CA ASN A 3 1.37 14.30 -19.44
C ASN A 3 0.58 13.05 -19.85
N ASN A 4 0.05 12.32 -18.89
CA ASN A 4 -0.78 11.13 -19.12
C ASN A 4 -2.28 11.43 -18.96
N GLY A 5 -2.66 12.70 -18.82
CA GLY A 5 -4.01 13.10 -18.48
C GLY A 5 -4.44 12.63 -17.07
N HIS A 6 -5.74 12.61 -16.84
CA HIS A 6 -6.32 12.09 -15.59
C HIS A 6 -7.57 11.27 -15.90
N PHE A 7 -7.49 9.94 -15.81
CA PHE A 7 -8.59 9.04 -16.15
C PHE A 7 -9.86 9.33 -15.35
N GLY A 8 -9.75 9.45 -14.02
CA GLY A 8 -10.92 9.66 -13.15
C GLY A 8 -11.63 11.01 -13.31
N LEU A 9 -10.96 12.01 -13.92
CA LEU A 9 -11.54 13.31 -14.25
C LEU A 9 -11.84 13.44 -15.75
N ALA A 10 -11.54 12.44 -16.55
CA ALA A 10 -11.68 12.44 -18.02
C ALA A 10 -10.97 13.65 -18.69
N LEU A 11 -9.77 14.03 -18.17
CA LEU A 11 -9.00 15.14 -18.69
C LEU A 11 -7.82 14.64 -19.51
N ASN A 12 -7.62 15.20 -20.71
CA ASN A 12 -6.48 14.89 -21.56
C ASN A 12 -5.17 15.56 -21.09
N CYS A 13 -5.28 16.67 -20.36
CA CYS A 13 -4.15 17.39 -19.77
C CYS A 13 -4.41 17.59 -18.29
N TYR A 14 -3.45 17.22 -17.46
CA TYR A 14 -3.54 17.38 -16.03
C TYR A 14 -2.17 17.69 -15.44
N ALA A 15 -2.13 18.59 -14.47
CA ALA A 15 -0.96 18.86 -13.65
C ALA A 15 -1.38 19.06 -12.20
N HIS A 16 -0.50 18.72 -11.28
CA HIS A 16 -0.65 19.09 -9.88
C HIS A 16 -0.54 20.61 -9.74
N PHE A 17 -1.45 21.23 -8.98
CA PHE A 17 -1.52 22.70 -8.86
C PHE A 17 -1.89 23.17 -7.46
N THR A 18 -2.71 22.42 -6.72
CA THR A 18 -3.41 22.94 -5.53
C THR A 18 -2.62 22.89 -4.24
N SER A 19 -1.39 22.34 -4.23
CA SER A 19 -0.61 22.16 -2.99
C SER A 19 0.85 22.62 -3.09
N PRO A 20 1.12 23.89 -3.50
CA PRO A 20 2.49 24.37 -3.74
C PRO A 20 3.35 24.46 -2.46
N ILE A 21 2.75 24.41 -1.28
CA ILE A 21 3.47 24.44 0.00
C ILE A 21 4.22 23.12 0.23
N ARG A 22 3.65 21.99 -0.18
CA ARG A 22 4.18 20.63 0.09
C ARG A 22 4.56 19.84 -1.15
N ARG A 23 4.19 20.28 -2.34
CA ARG A 23 4.55 19.62 -3.61
C ARG A 23 5.31 20.60 -4.51
N TYR A 24 6.58 20.31 -4.74
CA TYR A 24 7.44 21.14 -5.57
C TYR A 24 6.96 21.26 -7.03
N PRO A 25 6.41 20.22 -7.68
CA PRO A 25 5.80 20.36 -9.01
C PRO A 25 4.71 21.44 -9.08
N ASP A 26 3.84 21.51 -8.08
CA ASP A 26 2.80 22.56 -7.99
C ASP A 26 3.45 23.95 -7.96
N LEU A 27 4.48 24.13 -7.12
CA LEU A 27 5.21 25.40 -7.02
C LEU A 27 5.86 25.79 -8.35
N LEU A 28 6.40 24.84 -9.10
CA LEU A 28 6.95 25.11 -10.44
C LEU A 28 5.88 25.58 -11.41
N VAL A 29 4.71 24.97 -11.40
CA VAL A 29 3.57 25.41 -12.23
C VAL A 29 3.15 26.82 -11.85
N HIS A 30 3.04 27.16 -10.54
CA HIS A 30 2.75 28.51 -10.08
C HIS A 30 3.78 29.52 -10.57
N ARG A 31 5.08 29.20 -10.47
CA ARG A 31 6.18 30.05 -10.93
C ARG A 31 6.14 30.25 -12.45
N GLY A 32 5.84 29.19 -13.20
CA GLY A 32 5.69 29.27 -14.66
C GLY A 32 4.53 30.18 -15.07
N ILE A 33 3.38 30.05 -14.41
CA ILE A 33 2.23 30.92 -14.64
C ILE A 33 2.55 32.37 -14.27
N GLY A 34 3.16 32.61 -13.10
CA GLY A 34 3.58 33.94 -12.71
C GLY A 34 4.51 34.60 -13.74
N HIS A 35 5.53 33.84 -14.21
CA HIS A 35 6.45 34.34 -15.24
C HIS A 35 5.70 34.77 -16.53
N LEU A 36 4.70 34.00 -16.96
CA LEU A 36 3.90 34.37 -18.13
C LEU A 36 3.01 35.58 -17.90
N LEU A 37 2.38 35.69 -16.72
CA LEU A 37 1.54 36.85 -16.33
C LEU A 37 2.33 38.13 -16.24
N ASP A 38 3.58 38.06 -15.81
CA ASP A 38 4.52 39.20 -15.76
C ASP A 38 5.08 39.57 -17.15
N GLY A 39 4.57 38.95 -18.23
CA GLY A 39 4.98 39.23 -19.61
C GLY A 39 6.25 38.49 -20.05
N GLY A 40 6.74 37.55 -19.26
CA GLY A 40 7.88 36.68 -19.60
C GLY A 40 7.57 35.76 -20.78
N LYS A 41 8.56 35.52 -21.65
CA LYS A 41 8.43 34.55 -22.74
C LYS A 41 8.68 33.14 -22.22
N PRO A 42 7.94 32.09 -22.73
CA PRO A 42 8.16 30.72 -22.31
C PRO A 42 9.62 30.26 -22.39
N ALA A 43 10.33 30.64 -23.45
CA ALA A 43 11.75 30.31 -23.65
C ALA A 43 12.71 30.96 -22.65
N ALA A 44 12.28 32.00 -21.92
CA ALA A 44 13.05 32.69 -20.90
C ALA A 44 12.74 32.20 -19.46
N PHE A 45 11.89 31.19 -19.32
CA PHE A 45 11.64 30.58 -18.02
C PHE A 45 12.90 29.82 -17.56
N PRO A 46 13.34 29.98 -16.28
CA PRO A 46 14.62 29.41 -15.81
C PRO A 46 14.71 27.89 -15.82
N VAL A 47 13.57 27.17 -15.94
CA VAL A 47 13.50 25.72 -15.98
C VAL A 47 13.16 25.29 -17.40
N ASP A 48 14.13 24.76 -18.13
CA ASP A 48 13.92 24.18 -19.45
C ASP A 48 13.32 22.75 -19.37
N VAL A 49 12.99 22.16 -20.52
CA VAL A 49 12.36 20.82 -20.56
C VAL A 49 13.24 19.75 -19.92
N PRO A 50 14.56 19.64 -20.24
CA PRO A 50 15.43 18.66 -19.58
C PRO A 50 15.50 18.82 -18.06
N ALA A 51 15.59 20.05 -17.55
CA ALA A 51 15.58 20.32 -16.11
C ALA A 51 14.23 19.96 -15.47
N ALA A 52 13.11 20.24 -16.14
CA ALA A 52 11.77 19.85 -15.69
C ALA A 52 11.62 18.31 -15.60
N GLU A 53 12.15 17.56 -16.54
CA GLU A 53 12.15 16.09 -16.52
C GLU A 53 12.97 15.53 -15.35
N GLN A 54 14.16 16.10 -15.10
CA GLN A 54 14.98 15.73 -13.94
C GLN A 54 14.26 16.02 -12.63
N LEU A 55 13.68 17.21 -12.48
CA LEU A 55 12.92 17.60 -11.30
C LEU A 55 11.69 16.70 -11.09
N GLY A 56 10.99 16.33 -12.17
CA GLY A 56 9.87 15.38 -12.13
C GLY A 56 10.30 14.01 -11.60
N THR A 57 11.44 13.51 -12.05
CA THR A 57 12.02 12.25 -11.58
C THR A 57 12.40 12.32 -10.09
N ILE A 58 13.13 13.38 -9.70
CA ILE A 58 13.56 13.57 -8.31
C ILE A 58 12.36 13.68 -7.38
N THR A 59 11.36 14.50 -7.72
CA THR A 59 10.18 14.71 -6.88
C THR A 59 9.35 13.43 -6.73
N SER A 60 9.22 12.64 -7.79
CA SER A 60 8.52 11.34 -7.75
C SER A 60 9.23 10.31 -6.86
N VAL A 61 10.57 10.30 -6.84
CA VAL A 61 11.35 9.45 -5.94
C VAL A 61 11.18 9.89 -4.49
N GLN A 62 11.25 11.20 -4.22
CA GLN A 62 11.11 11.72 -2.86
C GLN A 62 9.70 11.52 -2.31
N GLU A 63 8.66 11.66 -3.12
CA GLU A 63 7.28 11.38 -2.73
C GLU A 63 7.12 9.91 -2.29
N ARG A 64 7.59 8.95 -3.10
CA ARG A 64 7.55 7.53 -2.74
C ARG A 64 8.31 7.24 -1.46
N ARG A 65 9.50 7.84 -1.29
CA ARG A 65 10.29 7.68 -0.06
C ARG A 65 9.55 8.21 1.18
N ALA A 66 8.87 9.34 1.06
CA ALA A 66 8.07 9.90 2.15
C ALA A 66 6.88 9.00 2.50
N ASP A 67 6.19 8.48 1.50
CA ASP A 67 5.11 7.51 1.68
C ASP A 67 5.57 6.22 2.36
N GLU A 68 6.69 5.65 1.91
CA GLU A 68 7.28 4.45 2.51
C GLU A 68 7.67 4.68 3.98
N ALA A 69 8.28 5.83 4.28
CA ALA A 69 8.63 6.20 5.64
C ALA A 69 7.39 6.31 6.54
N THR A 70 6.32 6.94 6.05
CA THR A 70 5.07 7.08 6.77
C THR A 70 4.42 5.72 7.03
N ARG A 71 4.33 4.86 6.02
CA ARG A 71 3.78 3.50 6.15
C ARG A 71 4.59 2.65 7.12
N TYR A 72 5.92 2.76 7.09
CA TYR A 72 6.80 2.04 8.03
C TYR A 72 6.52 2.45 9.49
N VAL A 73 6.46 3.75 9.75
CA VAL A 73 6.16 4.25 11.11
C VAL A 73 4.77 3.80 11.56
N GLU A 74 3.76 3.90 10.69
CA GLU A 74 2.39 3.44 10.99
C GLU A 74 2.36 1.94 11.30
N ALA A 75 2.99 1.10 10.47
CA ALA A 75 3.07 -0.33 10.69
C ALA A 75 3.77 -0.68 12.01
N ARG A 76 4.87 0.03 12.35
CA ARG A 76 5.57 -0.13 13.62
C ARG A 76 4.67 0.24 14.81
N CYS A 77 3.94 1.35 14.73
CA CYS A 77 2.99 1.76 15.77
C CYS A 77 1.87 0.73 15.95
N LYS A 78 1.32 0.19 14.84
CA LYS A 78 0.34 -0.91 14.87
C LYS A 78 0.91 -2.14 15.57
N CYS A 79 2.16 -2.53 15.29
CA CYS A 79 2.82 -3.63 15.98
C CYS A 79 2.99 -3.37 17.47
N LEU A 80 3.47 -2.20 17.88
CA LEU A 80 3.59 -1.84 19.31
C LEU A 80 2.24 -1.94 20.04
N PHE A 81 1.18 -1.47 19.39
CA PHE A 81 -0.18 -1.61 19.94
C PHE A 81 -0.61 -3.08 20.05
N MET A 82 -0.27 -3.89 19.04
CA MET A 82 -0.68 -5.31 18.98
C MET A 82 0.09 -6.23 19.93
N GLN A 83 1.22 -5.82 20.49
CA GLN A 83 1.98 -6.64 21.45
C GLN A 83 1.14 -7.14 22.63
N LYS A 84 0.23 -6.30 23.13
CA LYS A 84 -0.68 -6.68 24.24
C LYS A 84 -1.79 -7.66 23.84
N HIS A 85 -1.97 -7.88 22.54
CA HIS A 85 -2.98 -8.79 21.98
C HIS A 85 -2.41 -10.15 21.56
N VAL A 86 -1.13 -10.43 21.81
CA VAL A 86 -0.54 -11.75 21.53
C VAL A 86 -1.31 -12.81 22.33
N GLY A 87 -1.72 -13.88 21.62
CA GLY A 87 -2.58 -14.95 22.15
C GLY A 87 -4.09 -14.68 22.04
N ALA A 88 -4.51 -13.45 21.75
CA ALA A 88 -5.93 -13.13 21.55
C ALA A 88 -6.47 -13.71 20.24
N THR A 89 -7.73 -14.14 20.27
CA THR A 89 -8.50 -14.57 19.11
C THR A 89 -9.42 -13.44 18.68
N LEU A 90 -9.35 -13.07 17.40
CA LEU A 90 -10.02 -11.91 16.81
C LEU A 90 -10.66 -12.29 15.48
N ASP A 91 -11.72 -11.57 15.09
CA ASP A 91 -12.35 -11.72 13.79
C ASP A 91 -11.66 -10.83 12.76
N GLY A 92 -11.45 -11.37 11.57
CA GLY A 92 -10.78 -10.69 10.48
C GLY A 92 -11.38 -10.98 9.12
N VAL A 93 -10.92 -10.26 8.13
CA VAL A 93 -11.27 -10.46 6.73
C VAL A 93 -10.01 -10.59 5.89
N ILE A 94 -10.00 -11.51 4.93
CA ILE A 94 -8.88 -11.67 3.99
C ILE A 94 -8.85 -10.48 3.04
N THR A 95 -7.81 -9.66 3.15
CA THR A 95 -7.58 -8.47 2.32
C THR A 95 -6.54 -8.67 1.23
N GLY A 96 -5.78 -9.76 1.31
CA GLY A 96 -4.77 -10.09 0.31
C GLY A 96 -4.46 -11.57 0.28
N VAL A 97 -4.20 -12.08 -0.92
CA VAL A 97 -3.85 -13.49 -1.14
C VAL A 97 -2.56 -13.54 -1.95
N THR A 98 -1.58 -14.28 -1.44
CA THR A 98 -0.27 -14.46 -2.08
C THR A 98 0.13 -15.94 -2.05
N HIS A 99 1.16 -16.31 -2.81
CA HIS A 99 1.67 -17.68 -2.80
C HIS A 99 2.28 -18.11 -1.44
N PHE A 100 2.70 -17.14 -0.61
CA PHE A 100 3.31 -17.42 0.71
C PHE A 100 2.32 -17.27 1.87
N GLY A 101 1.08 -16.79 1.64
CA GLY A 101 0.07 -16.70 2.69
C GLY A 101 -1.07 -15.73 2.42
N LEU A 102 -1.84 -15.49 3.48
CA LEU A 102 -3.02 -14.65 3.48
C LEU A 102 -2.79 -13.41 4.34
N PHE A 103 -3.05 -12.24 3.79
CA PHE A 103 -3.15 -11.00 4.58
C PHE A 103 -4.57 -10.89 5.13
N VAL A 104 -4.66 -10.68 6.42
CA VAL A 104 -5.93 -10.58 7.14
C VAL A 104 -5.99 -9.28 7.90
N MET A 105 -7.00 -8.48 7.63
CA MET A 105 -7.30 -7.27 8.40
C MET A 105 -8.20 -7.63 9.58
N LEU A 106 -7.77 -7.33 10.79
CA LEU A 106 -8.55 -7.50 12.02
C LEU A 106 -9.65 -6.43 12.06
N ARG A 107 -10.93 -6.85 12.11
CA ARG A 107 -12.09 -5.96 11.89
C ARG A 107 -12.17 -4.81 12.90
N ASP A 108 -12.03 -5.11 14.19
CA ASP A 108 -12.23 -4.11 15.24
C ASP A 108 -11.03 -3.18 15.41
N LEU A 109 -9.84 -3.62 14.98
CA LEU A 109 -8.59 -2.91 15.19
C LEU A 109 -8.04 -2.24 13.93
N LEU A 110 -8.54 -2.63 12.75
CA LEU A 110 -8.07 -2.17 11.43
C LEU A 110 -6.56 -2.35 11.26
N VAL A 111 -6.05 -3.47 11.76
CA VAL A 111 -4.64 -3.85 11.70
C VAL A 111 -4.50 -5.10 10.84
N ASP A 112 -3.54 -5.06 9.93
CA ASP A 112 -3.27 -6.18 9.06
C ASP A 112 -2.22 -7.11 9.67
N GLY A 113 -2.41 -8.43 9.49
CA GLY A 113 -1.45 -9.45 9.84
C GLY A 113 -1.34 -10.51 8.75
N LEU A 114 -0.33 -11.36 8.84
CA LEU A 114 -0.05 -12.42 7.88
C LEU A 114 -0.33 -13.80 8.49
N ILE A 115 -1.12 -14.61 7.82
CA ILE A 115 -1.17 -16.06 8.01
C ILE A 115 -0.24 -16.67 6.97
N HIS A 116 0.91 -17.19 7.38
CA HIS A 116 1.82 -17.86 6.46
C HIS A 116 1.18 -19.16 5.96
N VAL A 117 1.45 -19.54 4.70
CA VAL A 117 0.86 -20.76 4.09
C VAL A 117 1.16 -22.03 4.89
N THR A 118 2.29 -22.10 5.58
CA THR A 118 2.66 -23.23 6.47
C THR A 118 1.84 -23.27 7.76
N SER A 119 1.15 -22.17 8.13
CA SER A 119 0.25 -22.11 9.28
C SER A 119 -1.21 -22.43 8.91
N LEU A 120 -1.48 -22.67 7.65
CA LEU A 120 -2.77 -23.16 7.18
C LEU A 120 -2.89 -24.67 7.48
N PRO A 121 -4.12 -25.23 7.54
CA PRO A 121 -4.33 -26.66 7.72
C PRO A 121 -3.51 -27.49 6.73
N SER A 122 -3.04 -28.66 7.16
CA SER A 122 -2.10 -29.52 6.44
C SER A 122 -2.60 -29.90 5.04
N ASP A 123 -2.23 -29.11 4.05
CA ASP A 123 -2.50 -29.30 2.62
C ASP A 123 -1.44 -28.55 1.79
N TYR A 124 -1.41 -28.82 0.49
CA TYR A 124 -0.63 -28.05 -0.45
C TYR A 124 -1.53 -27.01 -1.13
N TYR A 125 -1.23 -25.73 -0.93
CA TYR A 125 -2.08 -24.64 -1.40
C TYR A 125 -1.53 -24.02 -2.68
N HIS A 126 -2.39 -23.95 -3.69
CA HIS A 126 -2.12 -23.27 -4.95
C HIS A 126 -2.88 -21.96 -5.05
N LEU A 127 -2.25 -20.94 -5.64
CA LEU A 127 -2.91 -19.70 -5.96
C LEU A 127 -3.89 -19.92 -7.11
N GLU A 128 -5.16 -19.60 -6.91
CA GLU A 128 -6.20 -19.70 -7.95
C GLU A 128 -5.89 -18.74 -9.12
N ALA A 129 -6.33 -19.12 -10.34
CA ALA A 129 -6.24 -18.25 -11.51
C ALA A 129 -6.90 -16.89 -11.22
N GLY A 130 -6.13 -15.80 -11.41
CA GLY A 130 -6.57 -14.44 -11.05
C GLY A 130 -6.10 -13.94 -9.69
N GLY A 131 -5.37 -14.75 -8.90
CA GLY A 131 -4.71 -14.30 -7.67
C GLY A 131 -5.65 -13.94 -6.51
N ARG A 132 -6.89 -14.40 -6.54
CA ARG A 132 -7.93 -14.03 -5.56
C ARG A 132 -8.17 -15.07 -4.47
N GLY A 133 -7.52 -16.23 -4.53
CA GLY A 133 -7.71 -17.31 -3.56
C GLY A 133 -6.55 -18.27 -3.51
N LEU A 134 -6.36 -18.92 -2.35
CA LEU A 134 -5.55 -20.10 -2.17
C LEU A 134 -6.48 -21.31 -2.06
N LYS A 135 -6.22 -22.36 -2.82
CA LYS A 135 -7.00 -23.60 -2.81
C LYS A 135 -6.11 -24.79 -2.47
N GLY A 136 -6.52 -25.56 -1.47
CA GLY A 136 -5.86 -26.81 -1.07
C GLY A 136 -6.10 -27.90 -2.10
N GLU A 137 -5.03 -28.60 -2.46
CA GLU A 137 -5.04 -29.64 -3.49
C GLU A 137 -5.81 -30.90 -3.04
N ARG A 138 -5.60 -31.33 -1.81
CA ARG A 138 -6.19 -32.56 -1.25
C ARG A 138 -7.57 -32.31 -0.68
N THR A 139 -7.75 -31.26 0.09
CA THR A 139 -9.00 -30.98 0.83
C THR A 139 -10.00 -30.17 0.02
N GLY A 140 -9.54 -29.48 -1.03
CA GLY A 140 -10.35 -28.52 -1.78
C GLY A 140 -10.73 -27.27 -1.00
N ARG A 141 -10.24 -27.12 0.25
CA ARG A 141 -10.49 -25.93 1.07
C ARG A 141 -9.91 -24.69 0.39
N ALA A 142 -10.73 -23.69 0.24
CA ALA A 142 -10.33 -22.44 -0.41
C ALA A 142 -10.44 -21.25 0.57
N PHE A 143 -9.49 -20.32 0.45
CA PHE A 143 -9.46 -19.05 1.17
C PHE A 143 -9.41 -17.95 0.13
N ARG A 144 -10.40 -17.09 0.10
CA ARG A 144 -10.55 -16.05 -0.94
C ARG A 144 -10.53 -14.66 -0.36
N LEU A 145 -10.19 -13.72 -1.21
CA LEU A 145 -10.30 -12.31 -0.91
C LEU A 145 -11.73 -11.97 -0.47
N GLY A 146 -11.88 -11.33 0.70
CA GLY A 146 -13.17 -10.97 1.28
C GLY A 146 -13.77 -12.02 2.23
N ASP A 147 -13.18 -13.20 2.34
CA ASP A 147 -13.67 -14.21 3.28
C ASP A 147 -13.46 -13.77 4.73
N ASP A 148 -14.45 -14.05 5.57
CA ASP A 148 -14.37 -13.88 7.01
C ASP A 148 -13.58 -15.03 7.62
N VAL A 149 -12.67 -14.70 8.51
CA VAL A 149 -11.82 -15.66 9.21
C VAL A 149 -11.68 -15.30 10.68
N ARG A 150 -11.62 -16.31 11.52
CA ARG A 150 -11.27 -16.14 12.93
C ARG A 150 -9.81 -16.52 13.12
N VAL A 151 -9.04 -15.61 13.71
CA VAL A 151 -7.59 -15.73 13.78
C VAL A 151 -7.07 -15.47 15.17
N ARG A 152 -5.95 -16.11 15.51
CA ARG A 152 -5.20 -15.87 16.75
C ARG A 152 -3.90 -15.14 16.43
N VAL A 153 -3.57 -14.14 17.22
CA VAL A 153 -2.30 -13.42 17.15
C VAL A 153 -1.21 -14.30 17.76
N VAL A 154 -0.25 -14.73 16.93
CA VAL A 154 0.82 -15.64 17.37
C VAL A 154 2.06 -14.88 17.80
N ARG A 155 2.49 -13.94 16.97
CA ARG A 155 3.71 -13.16 17.18
C ARG A 155 3.54 -11.77 16.65
N VAL A 156 4.17 -10.82 17.32
CA VAL A 156 4.27 -9.43 16.90
C VAL A 156 5.72 -9.00 16.96
N ASP A 157 6.26 -8.51 15.85
CA ASP A 157 7.62 -8.04 15.72
C ASP A 157 7.63 -6.57 15.29
N PRO A 158 7.83 -5.63 16.25
CA PRO A 158 7.82 -4.20 15.93
C PRO A 158 9.03 -3.74 15.10
N ASP A 159 10.15 -4.46 15.16
CA ASP A 159 11.36 -4.07 14.43
C ASP A 159 11.25 -4.41 12.95
N GLU A 160 10.60 -5.54 12.65
CA GLU A 160 10.28 -5.94 11.29
C GLU A 160 8.91 -5.43 10.81
N ALA A 161 8.15 -4.76 11.70
CA ALA A 161 6.79 -4.30 11.46
C ALA A 161 5.86 -5.44 10.97
N LYS A 162 5.95 -6.63 11.61
CA LYS A 162 5.22 -7.84 11.23
C LYS A 162 4.31 -8.32 12.35
N ILE A 163 3.14 -8.83 11.96
CA ILE A 163 2.17 -9.49 12.84
C ILE A 163 1.83 -10.83 12.22
N ASP A 164 2.20 -11.90 12.93
CA ASP A 164 1.93 -13.27 12.50
C ASP A 164 0.63 -13.76 13.15
N LEU A 165 -0.24 -14.27 12.31
CA LEU A 165 -1.54 -14.80 12.66
C LEU A 165 -1.62 -16.29 12.34
N THR A 166 -2.51 -17.00 13.01
CA THR A 166 -2.94 -18.36 12.64
C THR A 166 -4.45 -18.43 12.63
N LEU A 167 -5.02 -19.35 11.86
CA LEU A 167 -6.47 -19.61 11.94
C LEU A 167 -6.82 -20.16 13.32
N ASP A 168 -7.90 -19.62 13.91
CA ASP A 168 -8.48 -20.19 15.11
C ASP A 168 -9.51 -21.24 14.72
N GLY A 169 -9.30 -22.49 15.16
CA GLY A 169 -10.18 -23.63 14.81
C GLY A 169 -9.69 -24.56 13.71
N GLY A 170 -8.40 -24.64 13.45
CA GLY A 170 -7.76 -25.58 12.54
C GLY A 170 -7.12 -26.78 13.24
N SER A 171 -7.86 -27.45 14.13
CA SER A 171 -7.53 -28.79 14.60
C SER A 171 -8.72 -29.70 14.28
N ASP A 172 -8.70 -30.27 13.07
CA ASP A 172 -9.33 -31.52 12.74
C ASP A 172 -8.50 -32.20 11.64
#